data_2a4f3f015ff1904a4f1d9040e3ffdc93
#
_entry.id   2a4f3f015ff1904a4f1d9040e3ffdc93
#
_cell.length_a   1.000
_cell.length_b   1.000
_cell.length_c   1.000
_cell.angle_alpha   90.00
_cell.angle_beta   90.00
_cell.angle_gamma   90.00
#
_symmetry.space_group_name_H-M   'P 1'
#
loop_
_entity.id
_entity.type
_entity.pdbx_description
1 polymer ?
#
loop_
_entity_poly.entity_id
_entity_poly.type
_entity_poly.pdbx_seq_one_letter_code
_entity_poly.pdbx_strand_id
1 'polypeptide(L)'
;MALVEVIRRGQSRAFNTEHVAVMQLLAARGALLPSQIAAALGVPRSSITRRIQALQRTGKAEIEPSISDGRSYRVRLTPAGRAELDALEAKGRELFATWIRDWNSEEIRTFAALARRLTGLPRPAPARERHGAWWKAPRT
;
A
#
# COMPACT_ATOMS: atom_id res chain seq x y z
N MET A 1 -3.99 24.19 7.64
CA MET A 1 -2.56 24.10 8.03
C MET A 1 -2.27 22.86 8.91
N ALA A 2 -3.09 22.53 9.90
CA ALA A 2 -2.83 21.37 10.80
C ALA A 2 -2.78 20.00 10.11
N LEU A 3 -3.65 19.72 9.14
CA LEU A 3 -3.72 18.42 8.46
C LEU A 3 -2.45 18.11 7.64
N VAL A 4 -1.93 19.12 6.93
CA VAL A 4 -0.70 18.97 6.13
C VAL A 4 0.51 18.69 7.03
N GLU A 5 0.56 19.33 8.21
CA GLU A 5 1.62 19.11 9.18
C GLU A 5 1.54 17.73 9.83
N VAL A 6 0.35 17.24 10.13
CA VAL A 6 0.11 15.87 10.64
C VAL A 6 0.54 14.84 9.62
N ILE A 7 0.15 15.01 8.35
CA ILE A 7 0.55 14.12 7.25
C ILE A 7 2.08 14.15 7.08
N ARG A 8 2.70 15.33 7.07
CA ARG A 8 4.15 15.48 6.92
C ARG A 8 4.94 14.88 8.07
N ARG A 9 4.49 15.03 9.32
CA ARG A 9 5.13 14.40 10.49
C ARG A 9 4.97 12.89 10.52
N GLY A 10 3.85 12.37 10.06
CA GLY A 10 3.62 10.94 9.90
C GLY A 10 4.51 10.31 8.82
N GLN A 11 4.80 11.04 7.74
CA GLN A 11 5.62 10.54 6.63
C GLN A 11 7.12 10.57 6.89
N SER A 12 7.64 11.49 7.73
CA SER A 12 9.09 11.73 7.79
C SER A 12 9.86 10.84 8.76
N ARG A 13 9.23 9.95 9.54
CA ARG A 13 9.93 9.18 10.57
C ARG A 13 9.83 7.65 10.51
N ALA A 14 8.94 7.06 9.71
CA ALA A 14 8.70 5.62 9.79
C ALA A 14 8.84 4.85 8.47
N PHE A 15 8.71 5.49 7.31
CA PHE A 15 8.62 4.76 6.05
C PHE A 15 9.34 5.51 4.94
N ASN A 16 10.21 4.81 4.23
CA ASN A 16 10.60 5.21 2.89
C ASN A 16 9.38 5.01 1.97
N THR A 17 8.47 5.99 2.00
CA THR A 17 7.16 5.96 1.30
C THR A 17 7.30 5.64 -0.19
N GLU A 18 8.44 5.96 -0.76
CA GLU A 18 8.73 5.71 -2.17
C GLU A 18 8.88 4.22 -2.49
N HIS A 19 9.55 3.45 -1.61
CA HIS A 19 9.68 2.01 -1.77
C HIS A 19 8.35 1.30 -1.48
N VAL A 20 7.59 1.76 -0.49
CA VAL A 20 6.28 1.21 -0.15
C VAL A 20 5.32 1.33 -1.35
N ALA A 21 5.28 2.47 -2.03
CA ALA A 21 4.43 2.65 -3.21
C ALA A 21 4.76 1.67 -4.34
N VAL A 22 6.05 1.40 -4.58
CA VAL A 22 6.46 0.39 -5.56
C VAL A 22 6.03 -1.01 -5.12
N MET A 23 6.26 -1.38 -3.85
CA MET A 23 5.85 -2.69 -3.31
C MET A 23 4.34 -2.89 -3.38
N GLN A 24 3.54 -1.89 -3.03
CA GLN A 24 2.08 -1.94 -3.12
C GLN A 24 1.60 -2.14 -4.55
N LEU A 25 2.20 -1.43 -5.51
CA LEU A 25 1.86 -1.57 -6.92
C LEU A 25 2.18 -2.99 -7.44
N LEU A 26 3.35 -3.53 -7.10
CA LEU A 26 3.75 -4.89 -7.47
C LEU A 26 2.87 -5.95 -6.78
N ALA A 27 2.48 -5.71 -5.53
CA ALA A 27 1.56 -6.58 -4.80
C ALA A 27 0.18 -6.66 -5.43
N ALA A 28 -0.32 -5.52 -5.96
CA ALA A 28 -1.64 -5.41 -6.55
C ALA A 28 -1.71 -5.92 -8.00
N ARG A 29 -0.65 -5.72 -8.78
CA ARG A 29 -0.66 -5.97 -10.24
C ARG A 29 0.27 -7.08 -10.69
N GLY A 30 1.07 -7.66 -9.80
CA GLY A 30 2.07 -8.67 -10.16
C GLY A 30 3.33 -8.08 -10.80
N ALA A 31 3.98 -8.84 -11.66
CA ALA A 31 5.22 -8.44 -12.32
C ALA A 31 5.00 -7.34 -13.36
N LEU A 32 5.73 -6.24 -13.25
CA LEU A 32 5.61 -5.04 -14.10
C LEU A 32 6.96 -4.63 -14.69
N LEU A 33 6.92 -4.03 -15.88
CA LEU A 33 8.07 -3.32 -16.45
C LEU A 33 8.36 -2.03 -15.66
N PRO A 34 9.64 -1.59 -15.55
CA PRO A 34 9.97 -0.33 -14.90
C PRO A 34 9.23 0.88 -15.48
N SER A 35 8.96 0.88 -16.79
CA SER A 35 8.16 1.92 -17.45
C SER A 35 6.70 1.95 -16.99
N GLN A 36 6.11 0.78 -16.75
CA GLN A 36 4.74 0.65 -16.24
C GLN A 36 4.65 1.13 -14.80
N ILE A 37 5.66 0.83 -13.97
CA ILE A 37 5.75 1.31 -12.59
C ILE A 37 5.87 2.84 -12.58
N ALA A 38 6.77 3.39 -13.41
CA ALA A 38 6.99 4.84 -13.51
C ALA A 38 5.70 5.57 -13.92
N ALA A 39 5.00 5.06 -14.95
CA ALA A 39 3.75 5.63 -15.43
C ALA A 39 2.64 5.57 -14.36
N ALA A 40 2.50 4.43 -13.67
CA ALA A 40 1.49 4.24 -12.63
C ALA A 40 1.70 5.16 -11.40
N LEU A 41 2.96 5.44 -11.05
CA LEU A 41 3.31 6.28 -9.90
C LEU A 41 3.52 7.76 -10.28
N GLY A 42 3.47 8.10 -11.57
CA GLY A 42 3.65 9.48 -12.03
C GLY A 42 5.06 10.04 -11.77
N VAL A 43 6.11 9.19 -11.80
CA VAL A 43 7.48 9.58 -11.48
C VAL A 43 8.44 9.28 -12.65
N PRO A 44 9.60 9.97 -12.74
CA PRO A 44 10.59 9.69 -13.76
C PRO A 44 11.13 8.24 -13.70
N ARG A 45 11.40 7.65 -14.86
CA ARG A 45 11.92 6.27 -14.97
C ARG A 45 13.26 6.08 -14.23
N SER A 46 14.13 7.08 -14.22
CA SER A 46 15.40 7.07 -13.47
C SER A 46 15.20 6.92 -11.96
N SER A 47 14.15 7.55 -11.41
CA SER A 47 13.77 7.40 -10.01
C SER A 47 13.33 5.97 -9.70
N ILE A 48 12.54 5.35 -10.57
CA ILE A 48 12.09 3.95 -10.41
C ILE A 48 13.28 2.98 -10.46
N THR A 49 14.22 3.18 -11.35
CA THR A 49 15.41 2.31 -11.42
C THR A 49 16.17 2.27 -10.09
N ARG A 50 16.36 3.41 -9.45
CA ARG A 50 17.01 3.49 -8.12
C ARG A 50 16.21 2.75 -7.05
N ARG A 51 14.89 2.89 -7.05
CA ARG A 51 14.00 2.22 -6.09
C ARG A 51 14.01 0.70 -6.28
N ILE A 52 13.95 0.23 -7.52
CA ILE A 52 14.05 -1.19 -7.84
C ILE A 52 15.38 -1.77 -7.36
N GLN A 53 16.49 -1.10 -7.64
CA GLN A 53 17.81 -1.54 -7.18
C GLN A 53 17.91 -1.61 -5.65
N ALA A 54 17.31 -0.67 -4.93
CA ALA A 54 17.27 -0.69 -3.47
C ALA A 54 16.43 -1.86 -2.94
N LEU A 55 15.26 -2.13 -3.55
CA LEU A 55 14.42 -3.28 -3.19
C LEU A 55 15.10 -4.62 -3.49
N GLN A 56 15.85 -4.71 -4.60
CA GLN A 56 16.63 -5.90 -4.93
C GLN A 56 17.77 -6.15 -3.94
N ARG A 57 18.54 -5.11 -3.59
CA ARG A 57 19.63 -5.24 -2.60
C ARG A 57 19.13 -5.74 -1.24
N THR A 58 17.90 -5.45 -0.90
CA THR A 58 17.27 -5.88 0.36
C THR A 58 16.43 -7.14 0.20
N GLY A 59 16.49 -7.81 -0.96
CA GLY A 59 15.76 -9.06 -1.23
C GLY A 59 14.25 -8.93 -1.31
N LYS A 60 13.71 -7.70 -1.44
CA LYS A 60 12.26 -7.43 -1.45
C LYS A 60 11.63 -7.47 -2.84
N ALA A 61 12.43 -7.26 -3.87
CA ALA A 61 12.01 -7.40 -5.25
C ALA A 61 13.05 -8.20 -6.03
N GLU A 62 12.61 -8.86 -7.08
CA GLU A 62 13.46 -9.60 -8.00
C GLU A 62 13.12 -9.23 -9.45
N ILE A 63 14.09 -9.46 -10.32
CA ILE A 63 13.99 -9.20 -11.75
C ILE A 63 13.82 -10.55 -12.46
N GLU A 64 12.90 -10.59 -13.40
CA GLU A 64 12.74 -11.68 -14.35
C GLU A 64 12.88 -11.18 -15.78
N PRO A 65 13.50 -11.93 -16.71
CA PRO A 65 13.56 -11.57 -18.11
C PRO A 65 12.15 -11.38 -18.68
N SER A 66 11.96 -10.36 -19.51
CA SER A 66 10.70 -10.21 -20.23
C SER A 66 10.65 -11.20 -21.41
N ILE A 67 9.59 -11.99 -21.49
CA ILE A 67 9.39 -12.98 -22.57
C ILE A 67 9.19 -12.29 -23.92
N SER A 68 8.69 -11.06 -23.94
CA SER A 68 8.35 -10.33 -25.17
C SER A 68 9.50 -9.52 -25.78
N ASP A 69 10.55 -9.24 -25.02
CA ASP A 69 11.70 -8.46 -25.46
C ASP A 69 12.91 -8.78 -24.60
N GLY A 70 13.90 -9.47 -25.17
CA GLY A 70 15.12 -9.89 -24.49
C GLY A 70 15.99 -8.75 -23.92
N ARG A 71 15.64 -7.49 -24.19
CA ARG A 71 16.29 -6.29 -23.65
C ARG A 71 15.53 -5.66 -22.49
N SER A 72 14.33 -6.14 -22.19
CA SER A 72 13.49 -5.65 -21.10
C SER A 72 13.38 -6.68 -19.98
N TYR A 73 13.13 -6.19 -18.78
CA TYR A 73 12.93 -7.03 -17.60
C TYR A 73 11.67 -6.60 -16.86
N ARG A 74 11.05 -7.56 -16.19
CA ARG A 74 9.95 -7.32 -15.27
C ARG A 74 10.47 -7.35 -13.84
N VAL A 75 9.81 -6.61 -12.99
CA VAL A 75 10.08 -6.58 -11.54
C VAL A 75 8.90 -7.19 -10.85
N ARG A 76 9.14 -8.12 -9.94
CA ARG A 76 8.11 -8.67 -9.07
C ARG A 76 8.49 -8.58 -7.60
N LEU A 77 7.49 -8.60 -6.75
CA LEU A 77 7.68 -8.64 -5.31
C LEU A 77 8.05 -10.07 -4.88
N THR A 78 9.07 -10.19 -4.03
CA THR A 78 9.43 -11.47 -3.41
C THR A 78 8.50 -11.80 -2.24
N PRO A 79 8.46 -13.07 -1.77
CA PRO A 79 7.76 -13.42 -0.53
C PRO A 79 8.21 -12.58 0.68
N ALA A 80 9.52 -12.28 0.77
CA ALA A 80 10.06 -11.41 1.82
C ALA A 80 9.56 -9.97 1.68
N GLY A 81 9.50 -9.43 0.44
CA GLY A 81 8.92 -8.11 0.18
C GLY A 81 7.42 -8.06 0.50
N ARG A 82 6.68 -9.13 0.22
CA ARG A 82 5.26 -9.23 0.59
C ARG A 82 5.08 -9.23 2.11
N ALA A 83 5.84 -10.05 2.83
CA ALA A 83 5.77 -10.11 4.29
C ALA A 83 6.08 -8.76 4.93
N GLU A 84 7.08 -8.04 4.42
CA GLU A 84 7.38 -6.69 4.91
C GLU A 84 6.26 -5.70 4.61
N LEU A 85 5.69 -5.72 3.41
CA LEU A 85 4.56 -4.85 3.07
C LEU A 85 3.36 -5.11 3.99
N ASP A 86 3.02 -6.38 4.23
CA ASP A 86 1.92 -6.77 5.11
C ASP A 86 2.17 -6.30 6.56
N ALA A 87 3.41 -6.39 7.05
CA ALA A 87 3.81 -5.90 8.36
C ALA A 87 3.70 -4.37 8.47
N LEU A 88 4.13 -3.64 7.43
CA LEU A 88 4.02 -2.19 7.35
C LEU A 88 2.56 -1.72 7.34
N GLU A 89 1.71 -2.40 6.58
CA GLU A 89 0.28 -2.10 6.50
C GLU A 89 -0.44 -2.42 7.82
N ALA A 90 -0.07 -3.53 8.49
CA ALA A 90 -0.59 -3.86 9.81
C ALA A 90 -0.25 -2.77 10.83
N LYS A 91 1.02 -2.35 10.88
CA LYS A 91 1.47 -1.26 11.76
C LYS A 91 0.78 0.07 11.47
N GLY A 92 0.58 0.38 10.19
CA GLY A 92 -0.18 1.56 9.79
C GLY A 92 -1.63 1.53 10.27
N ARG A 93 -2.29 0.37 10.17
CA ARG A 93 -3.67 0.17 10.68
C ARG A 93 -3.74 0.31 12.21
N GLU A 94 -2.79 -0.27 12.95
CA GLU A 94 -2.71 -0.14 14.40
C GLU A 94 -2.53 1.31 14.84
N LEU A 95 -1.62 2.03 14.19
CA LEU A 95 -1.38 3.45 14.48
C LEU A 95 -2.64 4.29 14.18
N PHE A 96 -3.29 4.05 13.05
CA PHE A 96 -4.52 4.73 12.69
C PHE A 96 -5.65 4.42 13.69
N ALA A 97 -5.80 3.16 14.10
CA ALA A 97 -6.78 2.76 15.13
C ALA A 97 -6.56 3.50 16.46
N THR A 98 -5.30 3.77 16.82
CA THR A 98 -4.99 4.57 18.01
C THR A 98 -5.49 6.01 17.89
N TRP A 99 -5.44 6.60 16.72
CA TRP A 99 -5.89 7.98 16.50
C TRP A 99 -7.40 8.14 16.52
N ILE A 100 -8.13 7.09 16.12
CA ILE A 100 -9.61 7.12 16.04
C ILE A 100 -10.30 6.33 17.16
N ARG A 101 -9.54 5.90 18.18
CA ARG A 101 -10.07 5.03 19.24
C ARG A 101 -11.25 5.63 20.00
N ASP A 102 -11.28 6.97 20.13
CA ASP A 102 -12.32 7.70 20.85
C ASP A 102 -13.49 8.14 19.94
N TRP A 103 -13.42 7.76 18.65
CA TRP A 103 -14.46 8.11 17.68
C TRP A 103 -15.63 7.14 17.77
N ASN A 104 -16.84 7.67 17.70
CA ASN A 104 -18.04 6.84 17.61
C ASN A 104 -18.25 6.32 16.16
N SER A 105 -19.18 5.39 15.99
CA SER A 105 -19.44 4.74 14.69
C SER A 105 -19.92 5.69 13.61
N GLU A 106 -20.56 6.80 13.96
CA GLU A 106 -21.02 7.81 13.01
C GLU A 106 -19.86 8.66 12.49
N GLU A 107 -18.98 9.08 13.38
CA GLU A 107 -17.74 9.82 13.03
C GLU A 107 -16.84 8.98 12.12
N ILE A 108 -16.67 7.69 12.42
CA ILE A 108 -15.89 6.77 11.56
C ILE A 108 -16.52 6.66 10.19
N ARG A 109 -17.85 6.48 10.09
CA ARG A 109 -18.54 6.41 8.79
C ARG A 109 -18.42 7.70 8.00
N THR A 110 -18.59 8.83 8.65
CA THR A 110 -18.47 10.15 8.05
C THR A 110 -17.06 10.39 7.53
N PHE A 111 -16.05 10.11 8.33
CA PHE A 111 -14.66 10.21 7.92
C PHE A 111 -14.35 9.30 6.71
N ALA A 112 -14.78 8.05 6.75
CA ALA A 112 -14.59 7.11 5.65
C ALA A 112 -15.27 7.59 4.35
N ALA A 113 -16.43 8.22 4.43
CA ALA A 113 -17.12 8.80 3.29
C ALA A 113 -16.35 9.99 2.70
N LEU A 114 -15.88 10.89 3.54
CA LEU A 114 -15.10 12.07 3.14
C LEU A 114 -13.73 11.67 2.57
N ALA A 115 -13.05 10.72 3.19
CA ALA A 115 -11.76 10.20 2.71
C ALA A 115 -11.90 9.56 1.31
N ARG A 116 -12.96 8.79 1.07
CA ARG A 116 -13.24 8.23 -0.27
C ARG A 116 -13.48 9.31 -1.32
N ARG A 117 -14.22 10.36 -0.98
CA ARG A 117 -14.42 11.50 -1.90
C ARG A 117 -13.11 12.20 -2.22
N LEU A 118 -12.24 12.37 -1.24
CA LEU A 118 -10.93 13.01 -1.40
C LEU A 118 -10.00 12.18 -2.28
N THR A 119 -10.00 10.85 -2.12
CA THR A 119 -9.11 9.94 -2.84
C THR A 119 -9.66 9.47 -4.19
N GLY A 120 -10.91 9.82 -4.53
CA GLY A 120 -11.57 9.34 -5.74
C GLY A 120 -11.84 7.84 -5.77
N LEU A 121 -11.70 7.15 -4.63
CA LEU A 121 -11.93 5.71 -4.55
C LEU A 121 -13.42 5.38 -4.72
N PRO A 122 -13.76 4.34 -5.51
CA PRO A 122 -15.14 3.91 -5.67
C PRO A 122 -15.73 3.47 -4.32
N ARG A 123 -17.03 3.68 -4.16
CA ARG A 123 -17.76 3.18 -2.99
C ARG A 123 -17.65 1.65 -2.95
N PRO A 124 -17.25 1.05 -1.82
CA PRO A 124 -17.25 -0.40 -1.70
C PRO A 124 -18.67 -0.89 -1.97
N ALA A 125 -18.80 -1.96 -2.76
CA ALA A 125 -20.09 -2.62 -2.94
C ALA A 125 -20.66 -2.97 -1.56
N PRO A 126 -21.99 -2.86 -1.35
CA PRO A 126 -22.61 -3.26 -0.10
C PRO A 126 -22.15 -4.68 0.20
N ALA A 127 -21.62 -4.90 1.41
CA ALA A 127 -21.20 -6.22 1.85
C ALA A 127 -22.41 -7.14 1.62
N ARG A 128 -22.28 -8.09 0.69
CA ARG A 128 -23.18 -9.24 0.68
C ARG A 128 -23.07 -9.82 2.08
N GLU A 129 -24.17 -9.84 2.82
CA GLU A 129 -24.26 -10.39 4.16
C GLU A 129 -23.61 -11.79 4.14
N ARG A 130 -22.33 -11.83 4.46
CA ARG A 130 -21.73 -13.09 4.86
C ARG A 130 -22.25 -13.32 6.27
N HIS A 131 -23.28 -14.10 6.40
CA HIS A 131 -23.73 -14.67 7.64
C HIS A 131 -22.55 -15.46 8.23
N GLY A 132 -21.90 -14.87 9.20
CA GLY A 132 -20.74 -15.39 9.89
C GLY A 132 -20.14 -14.30 10.76
N ALA A 133 -20.80 -14.00 11.86
CA ALA A 133 -20.31 -13.04 12.84
C ALA A 133 -19.03 -13.59 13.51
N TRP A 134 -17.88 -13.32 12.91
CA TRP A 134 -16.55 -13.70 13.44
C TRP A 134 -16.25 -13.13 14.83
N TRP A 135 -17.03 -12.12 15.29
CA TRP A 135 -16.90 -11.55 16.65
C TRP A 135 -17.74 -12.30 17.71
N LYS A 136 -18.51 -13.33 17.31
CA LYS A 136 -19.29 -14.18 18.23
C LYS A 136 -18.56 -15.48 18.57
N ALA A 137 -17.24 -15.44 18.79
CA ALA A 137 -16.57 -16.56 19.39
C ALA A 137 -16.91 -16.60 20.91
N PRO A 138 -17.40 -17.73 21.47
CA PRO A 138 -17.67 -17.83 22.89
C PRO A 138 -16.37 -17.70 23.68
N ARG A 139 -16.39 -16.88 24.72
CA ARG A 139 -15.32 -16.84 25.72
C ARG A 139 -15.44 -18.11 26.56
N THR A 140 -14.48 -19.00 26.45
CA THR A 140 -14.16 -20.01 27.44
C THR A 140 -13.11 -19.49 28.39
#